data_6e16ebffb6a7093eb079c3573449ba23
#
_entry.id   6e16ebffb6a7093eb079c3573449ba23
#
_cell.length_a   1.000
_cell.length_b   1.000
_cell.length_c   1.000
_cell.angle_alpha   90.00
_cell.angle_beta   90.00
_cell.angle_gamma   90.00
#
_symmetry.space_group_name_H-M   'P 1'
#
loop_
_entity.id
_entity.type
_entity.pdbx_description
1 polymer ?
#
loop_
_entity_poly.entity_id
_entity_poly.type
_entity_poly.pdbx_seq_one_letter_code
_entity_poly.pdbx_strand_id
1 'polypeptide(L)'
;MEFAYTDKVQDLRTRLLAFMDAHIYPNEKRQAEEAHQSYLNAVQNGGFYTGLPLLEELKKKGREAGLWNLFLPETGHGAGLTNLEYAPLCEIMGRRYWSAEAFNCSAPDTGNTEVIERYGSPEQKARWLQPLLDGDI
;
A
#
# COMPACT_ATOMS: atom_id res chain seq x y z
N MET A 1 15.44 15.98 -20.78
CA MET A 1 14.67 15.25 -19.74
C MET A 1 15.69 14.81 -18.72
N GLU A 2 15.52 15.21 -17.48
CA GLU A 2 16.42 14.84 -16.39
C GLU A 2 15.84 13.60 -15.70
N PHE A 3 16.65 12.56 -15.55
CA PHE A 3 16.24 11.29 -14.91
C PHE A 3 16.75 11.18 -13.47
N ALA A 4 17.34 12.26 -12.93
CA ALA A 4 17.75 12.30 -11.55
C ALA A 4 16.52 12.32 -10.63
N TYR A 5 16.59 11.59 -9.52
CA TYR A 5 15.55 11.63 -8.51
C TYR A 5 15.58 12.97 -7.75
N THR A 6 14.41 13.52 -7.47
CA THR A 6 14.30 14.67 -6.57
C THR A 6 14.74 14.30 -5.15
N ASP A 7 15.11 15.28 -4.33
CA ASP A 7 15.48 15.04 -2.93
C ASP A 7 14.35 14.35 -2.16
N LYS A 8 13.10 14.71 -2.44
CA LYS A 8 11.91 14.06 -1.89
C LYS A 8 11.85 12.58 -2.23
N VAL A 9 12.10 12.23 -3.49
CA VAL A 9 12.10 10.83 -3.94
C VAL A 9 13.27 10.06 -3.33
N GLN A 10 14.43 10.66 -3.20
CA GLN A 10 15.59 10.04 -2.55
C GLN A 10 15.31 9.73 -1.07
N ASP A 11 14.70 10.66 -0.33
CA ASP A 11 14.30 10.43 1.06
C ASP A 11 13.30 9.28 1.16
N LEU A 12 12.22 9.32 0.37
CA LEU A 12 11.21 8.26 0.35
C LEU A 12 11.81 6.88 -0.01
N ARG A 13 12.69 6.83 -1.00
CA ARG A 13 13.40 5.60 -1.37
C ARG A 13 14.24 5.05 -0.22
N THR A 14 14.99 5.92 0.44
CA THR A 14 15.83 5.52 1.59
C THR A 14 15.00 4.92 2.72
N ARG A 15 13.90 5.60 3.08
CA ARG A 15 12.98 5.11 4.12
C ARG A 15 12.27 3.82 3.72
N LEU A 16 11.83 3.73 2.46
CA LEU A 16 11.15 2.54 1.94
C LEU A 16 12.09 1.33 1.90
N LEU A 17 13.33 1.50 1.45
CA LEU A 17 14.33 0.43 1.47
C LEU A 17 14.62 -0.05 2.90
N ALA A 18 14.80 0.88 3.84
CA ALA A 18 14.99 0.53 5.23
C ALA A 18 13.78 -0.23 5.81
N PHE A 19 12.56 0.15 5.43
CA PHE A 19 11.36 -0.57 5.83
C PHE A 19 11.31 -1.99 5.24
N MET A 20 11.65 -2.12 3.96
CA MET A 20 11.70 -3.44 3.30
C MET A 20 12.69 -4.37 4.01
N ASP A 21 13.89 -3.86 4.33
CA ASP A 21 14.93 -4.64 5.02
C ASP A 21 14.52 -5.02 6.45
N ALA A 22 13.91 -4.10 7.18
CA ALA A 22 13.56 -4.32 8.59
C ALA A 22 12.28 -5.15 8.78
N HIS A 23 11.31 -5.04 7.87
CA HIS A 23 9.95 -5.51 8.12
C HIS A 23 9.37 -6.43 7.03
N ILE A 24 9.78 -6.28 5.78
CA ILE A 24 9.23 -7.11 4.69
C ILE A 24 10.03 -8.40 4.53
N TYR A 25 11.31 -8.29 4.22
CA TYR A 25 12.14 -9.47 3.93
C TYR A 25 12.25 -10.47 5.10
N PRO A 26 12.37 -10.04 6.36
CA PRO A 26 12.40 -11.00 7.48
C PRO A 26 11.09 -11.74 7.70
N ASN A 27 9.98 -11.23 7.20
CA ASN A 27 8.64 -11.79 7.40
C ASN A 27 8.12 -12.65 6.24
N GLU A 28 8.93 -12.95 5.23
CA GLU A 28 8.49 -13.74 4.06
C GLU A 28 7.92 -15.11 4.43
N LYS A 29 8.58 -15.80 5.36
CA LYS A 29 8.11 -17.11 5.83
C LYS A 29 6.79 -17.00 6.57
N ARG A 30 6.66 -16.04 7.49
CA ARG A 30 5.43 -15.80 8.26
C ARG A 30 4.28 -15.43 7.31
N GLN A 31 4.54 -14.55 6.33
CA GLN A 31 3.55 -14.18 5.33
C GLN A 31 3.03 -15.39 4.55
N ALA A 32 3.93 -16.26 4.08
CA ALA A 32 3.55 -17.46 3.34
C ALA A 32 2.72 -18.43 4.21
N GLU A 33 3.09 -18.61 5.47
CA GLU A 33 2.36 -19.46 6.43
C GLU A 33 0.96 -18.90 6.73
N GLU A 34 0.83 -17.61 7.04
CA GLU A 34 -0.46 -16.96 7.28
C GLU A 34 -1.35 -16.98 6.04
N ALA A 35 -0.80 -16.71 4.85
CA ALA A 35 -1.55 -16.76 3.60
C ALA A 35 -2.07 -18.17 3.30
N HIS A 36 -1.23 -19.19 3.48
CA HIS A 36 -1.64 -20.58 3.30
C HIS A 36 -2.76 -20.97 4.28
N GLN A 37 -2.64 -20.60 5.54
CA GLN A 37 -3.66 -20.89 6.55
C GLN A 37 -4.98 -20.17 6.24
N SER A 38 -4.93 -18.91 5.84
CA SER A 38 -6.10 -18.14 5.42
C SER A 38 -6.80 -18.79 4.22
N TYR A 39 -6.03 -19.25 3.23
CA TYR A 39 -6.56 -19.99 2.08
C TYR A 39 -7.27 -21.30 2.50
N LEU A 40 -6.62 -22.11 3.35
CA LEU A 40 -7.23 -23.35 3.85
C LEU A 40 -8.52 -23.10 4.62
N ASN A 41 -8.55 -22.08 5.47
CA ASN A 41 -9.75 -21.70 6.21
C ASN A 41 -10.89 -21.26 5.27
N ALA A 42 -10.59 -20.48 4.23
CA ALA A 42 -11.59 -20.08 3.25
C ALA A 42 -12.16 -21.28 2.48
N VAL A 43 -11.31 -22.21 2.05
CA VAL A 43 -11.74 -23.43 1.34
C VAL A 43 -12.61 -24.34 2.23
N GLN A 44 -12.22 -24.53 3.49
CA GLN A 44 -12.91 -25.45 4.40
C GLN A 44 -14.25 -24.89 4.88
N ASN A 45 -14.35 -23.59 5.08
CA ASN A 45 -15.54 -22.96 5.66
C ASN A 45 -16.43 -22.25 4.64
N GLY A 46 -16.15 -22.36 3.33
CA GLY A 46 -16.90 -21.67 2.29
C GLY A 46 -16.86 -20.15 2.43
N GLY A 47 -15.83 -19.62 3.08
CA GLY A 47 -15.67 -18.22 3.39
C GLY A 47 -14.82 -17.47 2.35
N PHE A 48 -14.78 -16.16 2.51
CA PHE A 48 -13.88 -15.31 1.75
C PHE A 48 -12.50 -15.26 2.40
N TYR A 49 -11.52 -14.86 1.60
CA TYR A 49 -10.19 -14.55 2.10
C TYR A 49 -10.27 -13.48 3.20
N THR A 50 -9.67 -13.75 4.33
CA THR A 50 -9.56 -12.79 5.44
C THR A 50 -8.18 -12.15 5.42
N GLY A 51 -8.09 -10.87 5.78
CA GLY A 51 -6.82 -10.16 5.89
C GLY A 51 -5.82 -10.92 6.78
N LEU A 52 -4.53 -10.75 6.50
CA LEU A 52 -3.46 -11.41 7.25
C LEU A 52 -3.07 -10.56 8.47
N PRO A 53 -2.97 -11.14 9.68
CA PRO A 53 -2.52 -10.42 10.87
C PRO A 53 -1.18 -9.68 10.67
N LEU A 54 -0.23 -10.31 9.98
CA LEU A 54 1.04 -9.69 9.63
C LEU A 54 0.85 -8.40 8.81
N LEU A 55 -0.04 -8.43 7.81
CA LEU A 55 -0.27 -7.24 6.97
C LEU A 55 -0.87 -6.10 7.77
N GLU A 56 -1.77 -6.35 8.70
CA GLU A 56 -2.32 -5.32 9.58
C GLU A 56 -1.24 -4.70 10.50
N GLU A 57 -0.33 -5.51 11.02
CA GLU A 57 0.84 -5.01 11.76
C GLU A 57 1.73 -4.12 10.88
N LEU A 58 1.96 -4.52 9.63
CA LEU A 58 2.81 -3.80 8.69
C LEU A 58 2.16 -2.52 8.17
N LYS A 59 0.85 -2.52 7.92
CA LYS A 59 0.07 -1.33 7.57
C LYS A 59 0.21 -0.24 8.64
N LYS A 60 0.09 -0.62 9.92
CA LYS A 60 0.31 0.30 11.02
C LYS A 60 1.72 0.91 10.99
N LYS A 61 2.74 0.07 10.84
CA LYS A 61 4.14 0.52 10.75
C LYS A 61 4.41 1.39 9.52
N GLY A 62 3.81 1.05 8.36
CA GLY A 62 3.91 1.84 7.14
C GLY A 62 3.35 3.26 7.31
N ARG A 63 2.21 3.38 8.02
CA ARG A 63 1.64 4.69 8.39
C ARG A 63 2.57 5.47 9.33
N GLU A 64 3.04 4.85 10.40
CA GLU A 64 3.96 5.46 11.37
C GLU A 64 5.27 5.92 10.70
N ALA A 65 5.73 5.20 9.68
CA ALA A 65 6.90 5.56 8.87
C ALA A 65 6.62 6.66 7.82
N GLY A 66 5.37 7.13 7.68
CA GLY A 66 4.98 8.11 6.65
C GLY A 66 5.13 7.59 5.22
N LEU A 67 4.90 6.29 5.02
CA LEU A 67 4.97 5.59 3.73
C LEU A 67 3.57 5.14 3.24
N TRP A 68 2.53 5.85 3.64
CA TRP A 68 1.14 5.50 3.38
C TRP A 68 0.56 6.28 2.20
N ASN A 69 -0.26 5.64 1.37
CA ASN A 69 -0.95 6.25 0.21
C ASN A 69 0.00 6.95 -0.79
N LEU A 70 1.20 6.44 -0.99
CA LEU A 70 2.21 7.06 -1.87
C LEU A 70 1.76 7.17 -3.33
N PHE A 71 0.79 6.37 -3.74
CA PHE A 71 0.29 6.28 -5.13
C PHE A 71 -0.54 7.49 -5.56
N LEU A 72 -1.21 8.19 -4.63
CA LEU A 72 -2.11 9.29 -4.98
C LEU A 72 -1.32 10.52 -5.43
N PRO A 73 -1.43 10.89 -6.72
CA PRO A 73 -0.73 12.04 -7.25
C PRO A 73 -1.47 13.34 -6.87
N GLU A 74 -0.72 14.37 -6.51
CA GLU A 74 -1.16 15.77 -6.44
C GLU A 74 -2.43 16.05 -5.59
N THR A 75 -2.81 15.14 -4.70
CA THR A 75 -3.96 15.33 -3.83
C THR A 75 -3.53 15.64 -2.39
N GLY A 76 -4.41 16.24 -1.62
CA GLY A 76 -4.17 16.45 -0.18
C GLY A 76 -4.15 15.15 0.63
N HIS A 77 -4.45 14.01 0.02
CA HIS A 77 -4.59 12.70 0.67
C HIS A 77 -3.39 11.77 0.43
N GLY A 78 -2.55 12.08 -0.55
CA GLY A 78 -1.36 11.28 -0.88
C GLY A 78 -0.06 12.00 -0.57
N ALA A 79 1.04 11.43 -1.04
CA ALA A 79 2.37 12.03 -0.88
C ALA A 79 2.64 13.19 -1.86
N GLY A 80 1.70 13.52 -2.76
CA GLY A 80 1.84 14.56 -3.78
C GLY A 80 2.98 14.26 -4.75
N LEU A 81 3.08 13.00 -5.18
CA LEU A 81 4.08 12.55 -6.15
C LEU A 81 3.48 12.53 -7.55
N THR A 82 4.25 12.96 -8.51
CA THR A 82 3.96 12.67 -9.91
C THR A 82 4.17 11.18 -10.20
N ASN A 83 3.61 10.68 -11.31
CA ASN A 83 3.83 9.27 -11.71
C ASN A 83 5.32 8.95 -11.91
N LEU A 84 6.10 9.93 -12.39
CA LEU A 84 7.55 9.78 -12.57
C LEU A 84 8.27 9.61 -11.21
N GLU A 85 7.84 10.35 -10.21
CA GLU A 85 8.39 10.28 -8.84
C GLU A 85 7.94 9.02 -8.11
N TYR A 86 6.73 8.53 -8.39
CA TYR A 86 6.20 7.32 -7.77
C TYR A 86 6.80 6.03 -8.35
N ALA A 87 7.15 6.01 -9.65
CA ALA A 87 7.65 4.83 -10.34
C ALA A 87 8.82 4.10 -9.62
N PRO A 88 9.90 4.78 -9.14
CA PRO A 88 10.98 4.12 -8.43
C PRO A 88 10.56 3.55 -7.05
N LEU A 89 9.48 4.04 -6.46
CA LEU A 89 8.92 3.49 -5.23
C LEU A 89 8.14 2.20 -5.52
N CYS A 90 7.39 2.16 -6.64
CA CYS A 90 6.74 0.94 -7.12
C CYS A 90 7.74 -0.19 -7.36
N GLU A 91 8.92 0.11 -7.94
CA GLU A 91 9.98 -0.86 -8.15
C GLU A 91 10.44 -1.49 -6.83
N ILE A 92 10.61 -0.68 -5.79
CA ILE A 92 11.02 -1.17 -4.46
C ILE A 92 9.92 -2.02 -3.83
N MET A 93 8.69 -1.53 -3.80
CA MET A 93 7.53 -2.28 -3.29
C MET A 93 7.30 -3.58 -4.07
N GLY A 94 7.46 -3.55 -5.39
CA GLY A 94 7.25 -4.70 -6.26
C GLY A 94 8.28 -5.84 -6.11
N ARG A 95 9.34 -5.66 -5.31
CA ARG A 95 10.32 -6.74 -5.03
C ARG A 95 9.69 -7.94 -4.30
N ARG A 96 8.58 -7.71 -3.61
CA ARG A 96 7.71 -8.75 -3.05
C ARG A 96 6.27 -8.46 -3.43
N TYR A 97 5.60 -9.42 -4.04
CA TYR A 97 4.24 -9.26 -4.62
C TYR A 97 3.18 -8.78 -3.60
N TRP A 98 3.41 -9.01 -2.32
CA TRP A 98 2.48 -8.68 -1.24
C TRP A 98 2.84 -7.37 -0.49
N SER A 99 4.03 -6.82 -0.70
CA SER A 99 4.52 -5.72 0.15
C SER A 99 3.84 -4.39 -0.10
N ALA A 100 3.33 -4.14 -1.30
CA ALA A 100 2.63 -2.88 -1.63
C ALA A 100 1.38 -2.66 -0.75
N GLU A 101 0.77 -3.73 -0.26
CA GLU A 101 -0.38 -3.66 0.64
C GLU A 101 -0.02 -3.05 2.00
N ALA A 102 1.20 -3.26 2.50
CA ALA A 102 1.68 -2.65 3.74
C ALA A 102 1.71 -1.11 3.69
N PHE A 103 1.62 -0.53 2.51
CA PHE A 103 1.66 0.92 2.25
C PHE A 103 0.34 1.46 1.67
N ASN A 104 -0.72 0.66 1.64
CA ASN A 104 -1.98 0.95 0.95
C ASN A 104 -1.78 1.30 -0.53
N CYS A 105 -0.84 0.63 -1.18
CA CYS A 105 -0.45 0.86 -2.56
C CYS A 105 -0.74 -0.35 -3.46
N SER A 106 -1.68 -1.20 -3.06
CA SER A 106 -2.04 -2.42 -3.77
C SER A 106 -3.32 -2.26 -4.59
N ALA A 107 -3.43 -3.00 -5.68
CA ALA A 107 -4.68 -3.14 -6.41
C ALA A 107 -5.63 -4.10 -5.66
N PRO A 108 -6.96 -3.92 -5.72
CA PRO A 108 -7.71 -2.95 -6.57
C PRO A 108 -7.87 -1.56 -5.95
N ASP A 109 -7.47 -1.35 -4.70
CA ASP A 109 -7.81 -0.17 -3.90
C ASP A 109 -7.21 1.11 -4.46
N THR A 110 -6.00 1.07 -5.00
CA THR A 110 -5.37 2.23 -5.64
C THR A 110 -6.22 2.78 -6.78
N GLY A 111 -6.71 1.91 -7.68
CA GLY A 111 -7.55 2.31 -8.79
C GLY A 111 -8.92 2.84 -8.35
N ASN A 112 -9.54 2.17 -7.39
CA ASN A 112 -10.82 2.59 -6.82
C ASN A 112 -10.70 3.95 -6.13
N THR A 113 -9.65 4.15 -5.34
CA THR A 113 -9.37 5.39 -4.65
C THR A 113 -9.19 6.56 -5.62
N GLU A 114 -8.38 6.38 -6.67
CA GLU A 114 -8.17 7.43 -7.69
C GLU A 114 -9.48 7.78 -8.43
N VAL A 115 -10.29 6.80 -8.79
CA VAL A 115 -11.57 7.03 -9.47
C VAL A 115 -12.52 7.81 -8.57
N ILE A 116 -12.67 7.40 -7.30
CA ILE A 116 -13.56 8.08 -6.36
C ILE A 116 -13.05 9.49 -6.05
N GLU A 117 -11.72 9.66 -5.88
CA GLU A 117 -11.12 10.98 -5.63
C GLU A 117 -11.40 11.94 -6.79
N ARG A 118 -11.27 11.50 -8.02
CA ARG A 118 -11.44 12.38 -9.19
C ARG A 118 -12.89 12.62 -9.58
N TYR A 119 -13.74 11.61 -9.46
CA TYR A 119 -15.06 11.62 -10.08
C TYR A 119 -16.22 11.36 -9.10
N GLY A 120 -15.92 10.98 -7.85
CA GLY A 120 -16.93 10.71 -6.85
C GLY A 120 -17.70 11.96 -6.42
N SER A 121 -19.01 11.81 -6.18
CA SER A 121 -19.81 12.84 -5.52
C SER A 121 -19.33 13.04 -4.06
N PRO A 122 -19.67 14.17 -3.41
CA PRO A 122 -19.36 14.37 -1.99
C PRO A 122 -19.81 13.21 -1.10
N GLU A 123 -21.00 12.65 -1.38
CA GLU A 123 -21.55 11.53 -0.61
C GLU A 123 -20.74 10.24 -0.85
N GLN A 124 -20.33 9.98 -2.11
CA GLN A 124 -19.49 8.83 -2.45
C GLN A 124 -18.11 8.95 -1.83
N LYS A 125 -17.51 10.14 -1.85
CA LYS A 125 -16.23 10.40 -1.18
C LYS A 125 -16.32 10.19 0.33
N ALA A 126 -17.33 10.73 0.97
CA ALA A 126 -17.54 10.55 2.41
C ALA A 126 -17.75 9.07 2.78
N ARG A 127 -18.45 8.31 1.93
CA ARG A 127 -18.80 6.92 2.20
C ARG A 127 -17.67 5.94 1.91
N TRP A 128 -16.88 6.16 0.84
CA TRP A 128 -15.94 5.18 0.31
C TRP A 128 -14.49 5.66 0.30
N LEU A 129 -14.25 6.93 -0.02
CA LEU A 129 -12.87 7.42 -0.17
C LEU A 129 -12.13 7.44 1.15
N GLN A 130 -12.73 8.01 2.20
CA GLN A 130 -12.06 8.11 3.48
C GLN A 130 -11.73 6.73 4.07
N PRO A 131 -12.66 5.75 4.11
CA PRO A 131 -12.33 4.40 4.56
C PRO A 131 -11.24 3.70 3.73
N LEU A 132 -11.21 3.92 2.39
CA LEU A 132 -10.13 3.41 1.53
C LEU A 132 -8.78 4.06 1.88
N LEU A 133 -8.76 5.38 2.07
CA LEU A 133 -7.54 6.11 2.47
C LEU A 133 -7.03 5.69 3.84
N ASP A 134 -7.95 5.38 4.74
CA ASP A 134 -7.64 4.89 6.09
C ASP A 134 -7.28 3.39 6.10
N GLY A 135 -7.54 2.68 5.01
CA GLY A 135 -7.31 1.23 4.88
C GLY A 135 -8.23 0.41 5.78
N ASP A 136 -9.44 0.91 5.99
CA ASP A 136 -10.49 0.24 6.77
C ASP A 136 -11.31 -0.73 5.90
N ILE A 137 -11.28 -0.50 4.59
CA ILE A 137 -11.94 -1.34 3.56
C ILE A 137 -11.01 -1.54 2.38
#